data_51430685530f8fd701ac69241f1f4186
#
_entry.id   51430685530f8fd701ac69241f1f4186
#
_cell.length_a   1.000
_cell.length_b   1.000
_cell.length_c   1.000
_cell.angle_alpha   90.00
_cell.angle_beta   90.00
_cell.angle_gamma   90.00
#
_symmetry.space_group_name_H-M   'P 1'
#
loop_
_entity.id
_entity.type
_entity.pdbx_description
1 polymer ?
#
loop_
_entity_poly.entity_id
_entity_poly.type
_entity_poly.pdbx_seq_one_letter_code
_entity_poly.pdbx_strand_id
1 'polypeptide(L)'
;MRAVIFLFLLLAACGRPLTPAEKNFAKQIHGDTIAADRVRLVQGLPVDAVTFRRQKRPRLTCRERILPEPEDEIITTTPAAVALWNHILLSKPYYLKDYFDNYPEEMGLLSAMFFAHEITHVWQWQNRARTQYTPWRAGREHGGGKDPYLFDISTDTRFLDYSYEQQASIVEEYVCCATLDPKAPRTERLKRLIQQEMPLQGIYIPKTVYLPWDGVEIKGICR
;
A
#
# COMPACT_ATOMS: atom_id res chain seq x y z
N MET A 1 27.64 20.47 -8.84
CA MET A 1 26.88 19.48 -9.63
C MET A 1 27.44 18.05 -9.58
N ARG A 2 28.78 17.82 -9.51
CA ARG A 2 29.36 16.46 -9.48
C ARG A 2 29.07 15.65 -8.20
N ALA A 3 28.99 16.30 -7.02
CA ALA A 3 28.71 15.62 -5.75
C ALA A 3 27.28 15.07 -5.62
N VAL A 4 26.30 15.75 -6.22
CA VAL A 4 24.90 15.33 -6.20
C VAL A 4 24.69 14.07 -7.06
N ILE A 5 25.38 13.97 -8.19
CA ILE A 5 25.32 12.78 -9.08
C ILE A 5 25.92 11.55 -8.37
N PHE A 6 26.95 11.72 -7.56
CA PHE A 6 27.56 10.62 -6.79
C PHE A 6 26.64 10.10 -5.67
N LEU A 7 25.88 10.97 -5.03
CA LEU A 7 24.92 10.58 -3.99
C LEU A 7 23.75 9.76 -4.58
N PHE A 8 23.29 10.10 -5.79
CA PHE A 8 22.25 9.34 -6.49
C PHE A 8 22.72 7.95 -6.94
N LEU A 9 24.01 7.80 -7.32
CA LEU A 9 24.57 6.49 -7.68
C LEU A 9 24.70 5.56 -6.45
N LEU A 10 24.96 6.10 -5.27
CA LEU A 10 25.01 5.33 -4.01
C LEU A 10 23.62 4.83 -3.57
N LEU A 11 22.55 5.60 -3.80
CA LEU A 11 21.18 5.14 -3.51
C LEU A 11 20.76 3.99 -4.45
N ALA A 12 21.22 3.96 -5.68
CA ALA A 12 20.95 2.86 -6.61
C ALA A 12 21.57 1.52 -6.19
N ALA A 13 22.60 1.54 -5.33
CA ALA A 13 23.32 0.36 -4.83
C ALA A 13 22.81 -0.15 -3.47
N CYS A 14 21.97 0.62 -2.75
CA CYS A 14 21.62 0.40 -1.35
C CYS A 14 20.17 -0.06 -1.14
N GLY A 15 19.77 -1.20 -1.71
CA GLY A 15 18.46 -1.76 -1.40
C GLY A 15 18.40 -3.23 -1.80
N ARG A 16 17.66 -4.04 -1.02
CA ARG A 16 17.44 -5.41 -1.45
C ARG A 16 16.41 -5.47 -2.59
N PRO A 17 16.57 -6.38 -3.56
CA PRO A 17 15.51 -6.67 -4.53
C PRO A 17 14.29 -7.27 -3.81
N LEU A 18 13.16 -7.30 -4.52
CA LEU A 18 12.02 -8.10 -4.09
C LEU A 18 12.37 -9.58 -4.09
N THR A 19 11.88 -10.32 -3.10
CA THR A 19 11.97 -11.77 -3.07
C THR A 19 11.08 -12.40 -4.15
N PRO A 20 11.22 -13.69 -4.48
CA PRO A 20 10.32 -14.37 -5.42
C PRO A 20 8.85 -14.29 -5.00
N ALA A 21 8.55 -14.43 -3.69
CA ALA A 21 7.20 -14.35 -3.16
C ALA A 21 6.62 -12.93 -3.28
N GLU A 22 7.40 -11.89 -2.95
CA GLU A 22 7.03 -10.49 -3.12
C GLU A 22 6.75 -10.13 -4.60
N LYS A 23 7.60 -10.61 -5.52
CA LYS A 23 7.40 -10.42 -6.96
C LYS A 23 6.12 -11.10 -7.45
N ASN A 24 5.90 -12.34 -7.00
CA ASN A 24 4.69 -13.08 -7.35
C ASN A 24 3.44 -12.35 -6.87
N PHE A 25 3.41 -11.90 -5.61
CA PHE A 25 2.28 -11.17 -5.06
C PHE A 25 2.04 -9.84 -5.80
N ALA A 26 3.09 -9.06 -6.07
CA ALA A 26 2.99 -7.83 -6.85
C ALA A 26 2.40 -8.08 -8.25
N LYS A 27 2.80 -9.18 -8.91
CA LYS A 27 2.28 -9.56 -10.23
C LYS A 27 0.84 -10.03 -10.22
N GLN A 28 0.34 -10.62 -9.14
CA GLN A 28 -1.08 -10.98 -9.03
C GLN A 28 -1.98 -9.76 -9.10
N ILE A 29 -1.52 -8.61 -8.62
CA ILE A 29 -2.27 -7.35 -8.64
C ILE A 29 -2.00 -6.55 -9.92
N HIS A 30 -0.74 -6.30 -10.20
CA HIS A 30 -0.31 -5.35 -11.24
C HIS A 30 0.03 -6.02 -12.59
N GLY A 31 0.13 -7.36 -12.62
CA GLY A 31 0.53 -8.12 -13.82
C GLY A 31 1.87 -7.66 -14.38
N ASP A 32 1.96 -7.59 -15.69
CA ASP A 32 3.14 -7.11 -16.42
C ASP A 32 3.21 -5.57 -16.53
N THR A 33 2.24 -4.85 -15.94
CA THR A 33 2.27 -3.38 -15.88
C THR A 33 3.27 -2.87 -14.82
N ILE A 34 3.84 -3.77 -14.02
CA ILE A 34 4.93 -3.48 -13.08
C ILE A 34 6.20 -4.25 -13.44
N ALA A 35 7.32 -3.53 -13.52
CA ALA A 35 8.66 -4.12 -13.63
C ALA A 35 9.21 -4.45 -12.23
N ALA A 36 8.69 -5.52 -11.60
CA ALA A 36 9.00 -5.91 -10.22
C ALA A 36 10.51 -6.15 -9.98
N ASP A 37 11.27 -6.57 -11.00
CA ASP A 37 12.72 -6.77 -10.90
C ASP A 37 13.52 -5.48 -10.67
N ARG A 38 12.93 -4.33 -10.99
CA ARG A 38 13.55 -3.00 -10.79
C ARG A 38 13.30 -2.44 -9.39
N VAL A 39 12.39 -3.02 -8.64
CA VAL A 39 12.03 -2.52 -7.30
C VAL A 39 13.13 -2.83 -6.30
N ARG A 40 13.39 -1.88 -5.40
CA ARG A 40 14.34 -2.01 -4.29
C ARG A 40 13.70 -1.56 -2.99
N LEU A 41 13.88 -2.36 -1.96
CA LEU A 41 13.47 -2.03 -0.59
C LEU A 41 14.70 -1.56 0.19
N VAL A 42 14.63 -0.34 0.72
CA VAL A 42 15.75 0.31 1.42
C VAL A 42 15.37 0.50 2.88
N GLN A 43 16.16 -0.04 3.80
CA GLN A 43 16.01 0.24 5.22
C GLN A 43 16.60 1.61 5.55
N GLY A 44 15.83 2.45 6.22
CA GLY A 44 16.26 3.78 6.66
C GLY A 44 15.51 4.87 5.91
N LEU A 45 14.45 5.35 6.52
CA LEU A 45 13.72 6.54 6.08
C LEU A 45 14.16 7.71 6.96
N PRO A 46 14.86 8.71 6.42
CA PRO A 46 15.33 9.86 7.20
C PRO A 46 14.19 10.90 7.34
N VAL A 47 13.12 10.51 8.03
CA VAL A 47 11.97 11.38 8.28
C VAL A 47 11.64 11.35 9.76
N ASP A 48 11.45 12.53 10.33
CA ASP A 48 11.07 12.69 11.73
C ASP A 48 9.61 12.27 11.97
N ALA A 49 9.28 12.03 13.23
CA ALA A 49 7.93 11.76 13.65
C ALA A 49 7.02 12.97 13.34
N VAL A 50 5.84 12.70 12.83
CA VAL A 50 4.80 13.71 12.57
C VAL A 50 3.67 13.53 13.58
N THR A 51 3.16 14.66 14.07
CA THR A 51 2.01 14.68 14.97
C THR A 51 0.83 15.33 14.25
N PHE A 52 -0.30 14.64 14.25
CA PHE A 52 -1.52 15.16 13.66
C PHE A 52 -2.74 14.82 14.51
N ARG A 53 -3.79 15.61 14.37
CA ARG A 53 -5.07 15.34 15.01
C ARG A 53 -5.92 14.48 14.10
N ARG A 54 -6.31 13.29 14.59
CA ARG A 54 -7.26 12.42 13.93
C ARG A 54 -8.67 12.74 14.44
N GLN A 55 -9.55 13.13 13.53
CA GLN A 55 -10.97 13.27 13.89
C GLN A 55 -11.59 11.89 14.08
N LYS A 56 -12.38 11.72 15.16
CA LYS A 56 -13.20 10.53 15.34
C LYS A 56 -14.22 10.44 14.23
N ARG A 57 -14.25 9.31 13.54
CA ARG A 57 -15.20 9.02 12.48
C ARG A 57 -15.53 7.53 12.47
N PRO A 58 -16.64 7.11 11.87
CA PRO A 58 -16.91 5.69 11.69
C PRO A 58 -15.75 5.00 10.95
N ARG A 59 -15.46 3.77 11.35
CA ARG A 59 -14.45 2.92 10.71
C ARG A 59 -15.00 2.43 9.38
N LEU A 60 -14.53 3.00 8.28
CA LEU A 60 -15.11 2.80 6.93
C LEU A 60 -14.34 1.76 6.12
N THR A 61 -13.04 1.60 6.40
CA THR A 61 -12.18 0.70 5.63
C THR A 61 -11.93 -0.62 6.37
N CYS A 62 -11.61 -1.67 5.61
CA CYS A 62 -11.21 -2.96 6.15
C CYS A 62 -9.99 -2.80 7.08
N ARG A 63 -8.98 -2.01 6.65
CA ARG A 63 -7.83 -1.68 7.49
C ARG A 63 -8.21 -1.12 8.86
N GLU A 64 -9.12 -0.15 8.89
CA GLU A 64 -9.55 0.44 10.16
C GLU A 64 -10.28 -0.58 11.03
N ARG A 65 -11.00 -1.53 10.43
CA ARG A 65 -11.78 -2.55 11.14
C ARG A 65 -10.93 -3.71 11.66
N ILE A 66 -9.81 -4.04 11.00
CA ILE A 66 -8.88 -5.06 11.48
C ILE A 66 -7.89 -4.56 12.53
N LEU A 67 -7.80 -3.26 12.75
CA LEU A 67 -6.95 -2.66 13.79
C LEU A 67 -7.81 -2.28 15.00
N PRO A 68 -7.26 -2.25 16.22
CA PRO A 68 -7.98 -1.71 17.37
C PRO A 68 -8.34 -0.24 17.13
N GLU A 69 -9.43 0.20 17.76
CA GLU A 69 -9.84 1.61 17.67
C GLU A 69 -8.81 2.49 18.41
N PRO A 70 -8.31 3.56 17.76
CA PRO A 70 -7.39 4.47 18.43
C PRO A 70 -8.07 5.16 19.61
N GLU A 71 -7.42 5.13 20.77
CA GLU A 71 -7.91 5.79 21.99
C GLU A 71 -7.71 7.30 21.93
N ASP A 72 -6.58 7.75 21.35
CA ASP A 72 -6.19 9.15 21.29
C ASP A 72 -6.64 9.83 19.99
N GLU A 73 -7.02 11.12 20.12
CA GLU A 73 -7.27 12.00 18.97
C GLU A 73 -5.97 12.56 18.38
N ILE A 74 -4.92 12.68 19.19
CA ILE A 74 -3.61 13.18 18.77
C ILE A 74 -2.71 11.99 18.55
N ILE A 75 -2.28 11.80 17.30
CA ILE A 75 -1.43 10.69 16.90
C ILE A 75 -0.08 11.25 16.53
N THR A 76 0.97 10.71 17.17
CA THR A 76 2.35 10.94 16.77
C THR A 76 2.88 9.63 16.15
N THR A 77 3.29 9.69 14.90
CA THR A 77 3.79 8.53 14.16
C THR A 77 4.95 8.92 13.26
N THR A 78 5.84 7.97 13.03
CA THR A 78 6.84 8.10 11.97
C THR A 78 6.25 7.52 10.69
N PRO A 79 6.39 8.22 9.53
CA PRO A 79 5.99 7.64 8.24
C PRO A 79 6.57 6.25 8.07
N ALA A 80 5.74 5.30 7.67
CA ALA A 80 6.12 3.90 7.54
C ALA A 80 7.06 3.69 6.37
N ALA A 81 6.75 4.33 5.24
CA ALA A 81 7.55 4.26 4.02
C ALA A 81 7.38 5.52 3.16
N VAL A 82 8.26 5.65 2.18
CA VAL A 82 8.17 6.62 1.07
C VAL A 82 8.65 5.93 -0.21
N ALA A 83 7.82 5.93 -1.23
CA ALA A 83 8.19 5.44 -2.55
C ALA A 83 8.85 6.54 -3.38
N LEU A 84 10.13 6.36 -3.69
CA LEU A 84 10.90 7.22 -4.58
C LEU A 84 11.30 6.44 -5.84
N TRP A 85 10.61 6.69 -6.95
CA TRP A 85 10.84 5.99 -8.22
C TRP A 85 10.63 4.47 -8.08
N ASN A 86 11.71 3.67 -8.21
CA ASN A 86 11.68 2.22 -8.02
C ASN A 86 12.15 1.79 -6.61
N HIS A 87 12.33 2.73 -5.68
CA HIS A 87 12.80 2.45 -4.33
C HIS A 87 11.68 2.73 -3.33
N ILE A 88 11.48 1.82 -2.42
CA ILE A 88 10.63 1.98 -1.24
C ILE A 88 11.56 2.11 -0.04
N LEU A 89 11.64 3.34 0.50
CA LEU A 89 12.39 3.64 1.70
C LEU A 89 11.51 3.36 2.90
N LEU A 90 11.94 2.48 3.77
CA LEU A 90 11.16 1.96 4.90
C LEU A 90 11.77 2.42 6.22
N SER A 91 10.96 2.92 7.13
CA SER A 91 11.41 3.12 8.49
C SER A 91 11.71 1.77 9.16
N LYS A 92 12.65 1.77 10.11
CA LYS A 92 13.20 0.53 10.69
C LYS A 92 12.14 -0.47 11.19
N PRO A 93 11.05 -0.06 11.87
CA PRO A 93 10.02 -1.00 12.34
C PRO A 93 9.23 -1.69 11.21
N TYR A 94 9.18 -1.08 10.04
CA TYR A 94 8.41 -1.58 8.89
C TYR A 94 9.26 -2.32 7.86
N TYR A 95 10.58 -2.32 8.01
CA TYR A 95 11.46 -3.05 7.11
C TYR A 95 11.50 -4.53 7.47
N LEU A 96 10.97 -5.38 6.58
CA LEU A 96 11.06 -6.83 6.69
C LEU A 96 12.05 -7.38 5.66
N LYS A 97 12.69 -8.49 6.00
CA LYS A 97 13.56 -9.22 5.06
C LYS A 97 12.75 -9.85 3.94
N ASP A 98 11.52 -10.26 4.22
CA ASP A 98 10.51 -10.72 3.30
C ASP A 98 9.12 -10.40 3.88
N TYR A 99 8.21 -9.87 3.09
CA TYR A 99 6.82 -9.61 3.49
C TYR A 99 5.94 -10.84 3.32
N PHE A 100 6.48 -11.89 2.67
CA PHE A 100 5.78 -13.11 2.27
C PHE A 100 6.65 -14.36 2.47
N ASP A 101 7.39 -14.45 3.58
CA ASP A 101 8.39 -15.48 3.85
C ASP A 101 7.83 -16.91 3.80
N ASN A 102 6.57 -17.12 4.16
CA ASN A 102 5.88 -18.41 4.10
C ASN A 102 4.77 -18.46 3.03
N TYR A 103 4.71 -17.50 2.12
CA TYR A 103 3.72 -17.51 1.05
C TYR A 103 4.10 -18.53 -0.04
N PRO A 104 3.20 -19.37 -0.53
CA PRO A 104 1.73 -19.25 -0.49
C PRO A 104 1.03 -20.01 0.66
N GLU A 105 1.74 -20.58 1.62
CA GLU A 105 1.14 -21.37 2.72
C GLU A 105 0.50 -20.47 3.78
N GLU A 106 1.16 -19.38 4.12
CA GLU A 106 0.76 -18.44 5.16
C GLU A 106 0.93 -17.00 4.69
N MET A 107 0.16 -16.08 5.28
CA MET A 107 0.25 -14.65 4.98
C MET A 107 -0.10 -13.80 6.20
N GLY A 108 0.75 -12.85 6.54
CA GLY A 108 0.41 -11.75 7.44
C GLY A 108 -0.42 -10.70 6.70
N LEU A 109 -1.71 -10.56 7.06
CA LEU A 109 -2.61 -9.67 6.32
C LEU A 109 -2.13 -8.21 6.30
N LEU A 110 -1.73 -7.69 7.47
CA LEU A 110 -1.29 -6.29 7.55
C LEU A 110 -0.01 -6.03 6.74
N SER A 111 0.92 -7.01 6.72
CA SER A 111 2.15 -6.93 5.92
C SER A 111 1.84 -6.96 4.42
N ALA A 112 0.90 -7.82 3.99
CA ALA A 112 0.48 -7.91 2.60
C ALA A 112 -0.23 -6.63 2.12
N MET A 113 -1.10 -6.07 2.96
CA MET A 113 -1.78 -4.80 2.70
C MET A 113 -0.79 -3.65 2.55
N PHE A 114 0.13 -3.52 3.51
CA PHE A 114 1.16 -2.49 3.48
C PHE A 114 2.05 -2.63 2.24
N PHE A 115 2.52 -3.85 1.93
CA PHE A 115 3.29 -4.09 0.72
C PHE A 115 2.52 -3.72 -0.55
N ALA A 116 1.23 -4.08 -0.64
CA ALA A 116 0.38 -3.74 -1.77
C ALA A 116 0.22 -2.23 -1.95
N HIS A 117 0.11 -1.47 -0.86
CA HIS A 117 0.08 -0.01 -0.86
C HIS A 117 1.36 0.57 -1.46
N GLU A 118 2.51 0.21 -0.90
CA GLU A 118 3.80 0.77 -1.29
C GLU A 118 4.22 0.38 -2.72
N ILE A 119 3.95 -0.86 -3.12
CA ILE A 119 4.26 -1.31 -4.48
C ILE A 119 3.37 -0.62 -5.52
N THR A 120 2.16 -0.16 -5.13
CA THR A 120 1.28 0.62 -6.00
C THR A 120 1.89 1.99 -6.31
N HIS A 121 2.57 2.65 -5.37
CA HIS A 121 3.30 3.89 -5.66
C HIS A 121 4.45 3.68 -6.66
N VAL A 122 5.14 2.54 -6.59
CA VAL A 122 6.14 2.18 -7.60
C VAL A 122 5.47 1.94 -8.95
N TRP A 123 4.33 1.26 -8.99
CA TRP A 123 3.55 1.09 -10.22
C TRP A 123 3.12 2.44 -10.79
N GLN A 124 2.63 3.37 -9.99
CA GLN A 124 2.27 4.73 -10.42
C GLN A 124 3.46 5.44 -11.07
N TRP A 125 4.64 5.34 -10.46
CA TRP A 125 5.87 5.89 -11.03
C TRP A 125 6.28 5.23 -12.35
N GLN A 126 6.26 3.91 -12.42
CA GLN A 126 6.63 3.19 -13.64
C GLN A 126 5.68 3.49 -14.79
N ASN A 127 4.41 3.78 -14.50
CA ASN A 127 3.38 4.15 -15.45
C ASN A 127 3.12 5.67 -15.50
N ARG A 128 4.07 6.50 -15.11
CA ARG A 128 3.89 7.96 -14.95
C ARG A 128 3.47 8.70 -16.21
N ALA A 129 3.72 8.17 -17.39
CA ALA A 129 3.19 8.73 -18.64
C ALA A 129 1.66 8.79 -18.65
N ARG A 130 1.00 7.85 -17.97
CA ARG A 130 -0.45 7.73 -17.84
C ARG A 130 -0.94 8.27 -16.50
N THR A 131 -0.32 7.91 -15.40
CA THR A 131 -0.72 8.30 -14.04
C THR A 131 -0.32 9.74 -13.69
N GLN A 132 0.66 10.31 -14.40
CA GLN A 132 1.28 11.61 -14.09
C GLN A 132 1.90 11.68 -12.68
N TYR A 133 2.17 10.53 -12.08
CA TYR A 133 2.76 10.44 -10.74
C TYR A 133 4.15 11.06 -10.69
N THR A 134 4.38 11.81 -9.63
CA THR A 134 5.72 12.15 -9.15
C THR A 134 5.74 12.10 -7.62
N PRO A 135 6.87 11.73 -6.97
CA PRO A 135 6.95 11.72 -5.52
C PRO A 135 6.54 13.06 -4.87
N TRP A 136 6.83 14.17 -5.54
CA TRP A 136 6.46 15.52 -5.08
C TRP A 136 4.96 15.79 -5.11
N ARG A 137 4.25 15.25 -6.09
CA ARG A 137 2.79 15.37 -6.18
C ARG A 137 2.13 14.53 -5.09
N ALA A 138 2.55 13.28 -4.91
CA ALA A 138 2.07 12.41 -3.84
C ALA A 138 2.35 13.01 -2.46
N GLY A 139 3.56 13.52 -2.22
CA GLY A 139 3.90 14.17 -0.95
C GLY A 139 3.04 15.38 -0.59
N ARG A 140 2.52 16.12 -1.58
CA ARG A 140 1.62 17.26 -1.31
C ARG A 140 0.24 16.84 -0.81
N GLU A 141 -0.20 15.63 -1.08
CA GLU A 141 -1.50 15.12 -0.61
C GLU A 141 -1.58 15.06 0.92
N HIS A 142 -0.43 14.92 1.60
CA HIS A 142 -0.33 14.93 3.06
C HIS A 142 -0.43 16.34 3.69
N GLY A 143 -0.31 17.40 2.91
CA GLY A 143 -0.28 18.79 3.41
C GLY A 143 -1.64 19.49 3.55
N GLY A 144 -2.73 18.86 3.12
CA GLY A 144 -4.03 19.52 2.92
C GLY A 144 -4.99 19.51 4.11
N GLY A 145 -4.61 19.01 5.28
CA GLY A 145 -5.49 18.88 6.46
C GLY A 145 -6.64 17.86 6.30
N LYS A 146 -6.73 17.18 5.16
CA LYS A 146 -7.65 16.08 4.89
C LYS A 146 -6.87 14.77 4.99
N ASP A 147 -7.56 13.69 5.37
CA ASP A 147 -6.99 12.34 5.35
C ASP A 147 -6.76 11.91 3.90
N PRO A 148 -5.49 11.77 3.43
CA PRO A 148 -5.20 11.47 2.03
C PRO A 148 -5.59 10.03 1.65
N TYR A 149 -5.78 9.16 2.64
CA TYR A 149 -6.09 7.75 2.46
C TYR A 149 -7.59 7.46 2.37
N LEU A 150 -8.43 8.46 2.68
CA LEU A 150 -9.88 8.28 2.69
C LEU A 150 -10.44 8.40 1.28
N PHE A 151 -11.14 7.37 0.82
CA PHE A 151 -11.77 7.31 -0.48
C PHE A 151 -13.20 6.78 -0.40
N ASP A 152 -14.02 7.11 -1.40
CA ASP A 152 -15.37 6.62 -1.59
C ASP A 152 -15.49 5.91 -2.94
N ILE A 153 -15.83 4.63 -2.92
CA ILE A 153 -16.02 3.81 -4.12
C ILE A 153 -17.51 3.65 -4.51
N SER A 154 -18.41 4.35 -3.84
CA SER A 154 -19.84 4.35 -4.18
C SER A 154 -20.17 5.25 -5.38
N THR A 155 -19.19 6.04 -5.84
CA THR A 155 -19.28 6.96 -6.98
C THR A 155 -18.82 6.31 -8.28
N ASP A 156 -19.11 6.96 -9.41
CA ASP A 156 -18.62 6.56 -10.75
C ASP A 156 -17.19 7.06 -11.03
N THR A 157 -16.43 7.43 -10.01
CA THR A 157 -15.05 7.90 -10.12
C THR A 157 -14.15 6.80 -10.68
N ARG A 158 -13.38 7.12 -11.73
CA ARG A 158 -12.43 6.17 -12.32
C ARG A 158 -11.18 6.04 -11.46
N PHE A 159 -10.45 4.93 -11.57
CA PHE A 159 -9.27 4.67 -10.74
C PHE A 159 -8.23 5.79 -10.78
N LEU A 160 -7.91 6.33 -11.95
CA LEU A 160 -6.92 7.41 -12.09
C LEU A 160 -7.43 8.80 -11.66
N ASP A 161 -8.72 8.97 -11.41
CA ASP A 161 -9.30 10.24 -10.94
C ASP A 161 -9.20 10.37 -9.40
N TYR A 162 -8.87 9.26 -8.70
CA TYR A 162 -8.49 9.30 -7.28
C TYR A 162 -7.09 9.88 -7.10
N SER A 163 -6.81 10.48 -5.95
CA SER A 163 -5.46 10.89 -5.58
C SER A 163 -4.51 9.69 -5.47
N TYR A 164 -3.21 9.91 -5.46
CA TYR A 164 -2.22 8.82 -5.47
C TYR A 164 -2.30 7.95 -4.22
N GLU A 165 -2.47 8.56 -3.05
CA GLU A 165 -2.66 7.85 -1.80
C GLU A 165 -3.98 7.09 -1.76
N GLN A 166 -5.05 7.67 -2.32
CA GLN A 166 -6.33 6.97 -2.44
C GLN A 166 -6.23 5.76 -3.37
N GLN A 167 -5.53 5.87 -4.51
CA GLN A 167 -5.30 4.74 -5.42
C GLN A 167 -4.58 3.60 -4.71
N ALA A 168 -3.52 3.90 -3.96
CA ALA A 168 -2.78 2.91 -3.18
C ALA A 168 -3.66 2.29 -2.07
N SER A 169 -4.46 3.11 -1.39
CA SER A 169 -5.41 2.67 -0.37
C SER A 169 -6.55 1.80 -0.93
N ILE A 170 -7.00 2.04 -2.16
CA ILE A 170 -7.97 1.20 -2.87
C ILE A 170 -7.39 -0.21 -3.11
N VAL A 171 -6.12 -0.30 -3.51
CA VAL A 171 -5.43 -1.58 -3.70
C VAL A 171 -5.23 -2.29 -2.37
N GLU A 172 -4.79 -1.58 -1.34
CA GLU A 172 -4.67 -2.08 0.04
C GLU A 172 -6.00 -2.63 0.57
N GLU A 173 -7.08 -1.88 0.40
CA GLU A 173 -8.43 -2.27 0.79
C GLU A 173 -8.91 -3.52 0.04
N TYR A 174 -8.59 -3.62 -1.25
CA TYR A 174 -8.88 -4.82 -2.02
C TYR A 174 -8.19 -6.06 -1.45
N VAL A 175 -6.92 -5.96 -1.08
CA VAL A 175 -6.17 -7.08 -0.46
C VAL A 175 -6.87 -7.54 0.83
N CYS A 176 -7.28 -6.60 1.68
CA CYS A 176 -8.00 -6.90 2.91
C CYS A 176 -9.34 -7.59 2.62
N CYS A 177 -10.15 -6.99 1.75
CA CYS A 177 -11.49 -7.48 1.44
C CYS A 177 -11.47 -8.80 0.67
N ALA A 178 -10.56 -8.97 -0.29
CA ALA A 178 -10.40 -10.23 -1.01
C ALA A 178 -10.00 -11.38 -0.08
N THR A 179 -9.24 -11.06 0.98
CA THR A 179 -8.80 -12.04 1.97
C THR A 179 -9.92 -12.41 2.95
N LEU A 180 -10.65 -11.43 3.49
CA LEU A 180 -11.55 -11.65 4.63
C LEU A 180 -13.03 -11.75 4.23
N ASP A 181 -13.44 -11.10 3.16
CA ASP A 181 -14.83 -11.06 2.69
C ASP A 181 -14.89 -11.05 1.15
N PRO A 182 -14.38 -12.13 0.49
CA PRO A 182 -14.20 -12.15 -0.97
C PRO A 182 -15.50 -12.05 -1.76
N LYS A 183 -16.64 -12.35 -1.16
CA LYS A 183 -17.96 -12.30 -1.79
C LYS A 183 -18.70 -10.99 -1.54
N ALA A 184 -18.14 -10.06 -0.77
CA ALA A 184 -18.79 -8.80 -0.49
C ALA A 184 -18.93 -7.94 -1.78
N PRO A 185 -20.04 -7.22 -1.94
CA PRO A 185 -20.21 -6.31 -3.08
C PRO A 185 -19.11 -5.25 -3.16
N ARG A 186 -18.58 -4.80 -2.03
CA ARG A 186 -17.45 -3.88 -1.95
C ARG A 186 -16.19 -4.49 -2.57
N THR A 187 -15.87 -5.76 -2.26
CA THR A 187 -14.71 -6.46 -2.82
C THR A 187 -14.77 -6.50 -4.34
N GLU A 188 -15.91 -6.81 -4.88
CA GLU A 188 -16.12 -6.85 -6.33
C GLU A 188 -16.03 -5.47 -6.98
N ARG A 189 -16.52 -4.42 -6.31
CA ARG A 189 -16.38 -3.04 -6.81
C ARG A 189 -14.92 -2.59 -6.82
N LEU A 190 -14.16 -2.87 -5.76
CA LEU A 190 -12.72 -2.59 -5.68
C LEU A 190 -11.96 -3.31 -6.80
N LYS A 191 -12.27 -4.59 -7.03
CA LYS A 191 -11.67 -5.37 -8.11
C LYS A 191 -11.90 -4.72 -9.48
N ARG A 192 -13.16 -4.40 -9.81
CA ARG A 192 -13.49 -3.75 -11.09
C ARG A 192 -12.83 -2.38 -11.25
N LEU A 193 -12.74 -1.62 -10.17
CA LEU A 193 -12.07 -0.31 -10.19
C LEU A 193 -10.58 -0.45 -10.50
N ILE A 194 -9.88 -1.36 -9.83
CA ILE A 194 -8.47 -1.64 -10.08
C ILE A 194 -8.25 -2.19 -11.50
N GLN A 195 -9.16 -3.03 -11.99
CA GLN A 195 -9.08 -3.61 -13.34
C GLN A 195 -9.16 -2.59 -14.48
N GLN A 196 -9.57 -1.35 -14.21
CA GLN A 196 -9.49 -0.27 -15.22
C GLN A 196 -8.04 0.01 -15.65
N GLU A 197 -7.06 -0.28 -14.77
CA GLU A 197 -5.67 0.10 -14.97
C GLU A 197 -4.67 -1.06 -14.81
N MET A 198 -5.03 -2.10 -14.12
CA MET A 198 -4.17 -3.24 -13.78
C MET A 198 -4.87 -4.55 -14.17
N PRO A 199 -4.15 -5.55 -14.72
CA PRO A 199 -4.75 -6.81 -15.16
C PRO A 199 -5.02 -7.77 -13.99
N LEU A 200 -5.64 -7.27 -12.92
CA LEU A 200 -5.96 -7.99 -11.70
C LEU A 200 -6.94 -9.13 -11.97
N GLN A 201 -6.50 -10.38 -11.83
CA GLN A 201 -7.39 -11.55 -11.89
C GLN A 201 -7.92 -11.94 -10.51
N GLY A 202 -7.12 -11.72 -9.49
CA GLY A 202 -7.35 -12.03 -8.09
C GLY A 202 -6.02 -12.28 -7.40
N ILE A 203 -6.03 -12.30 -6.08
CA ILE A 203 -4.87 -12.70 -5.28
C ILE A 203 -5.08 -14.10 -4.73
N TYR A 204 -4.02 -14.87 -4.63
CA TYR A 204 -4.07 -16.16 -3.95
C TYR A 204 -4.15 -15.93 -2.43
N ILE A 205 -5.12 -16.56 -1.79
CA ILE A 205 -5.33 -16.49 -0.35
C ILE A 205 -4.86 -17.79 0.30
N PRO A 206 -3.86 -17.74 1.18
CA PRO A 206 -3.40 -18.91 1.93
C PRO A 206 -4.49 -19.49 2.86
N LYS A 207 -4.29 -20.74 3.28
CA LYS A 207 -5.15 -21.36 4.30
C LYS A 207 -5.00 -20.68 5.65
N THR A 208 -3.79 -20.20 5.98
CA THR A 208 -3.48 -19.51 7.22
C THR A 208 -3.22 -18.04 6.93
N VAL A 209 -4.05 -17.18 7.52
CA VAL A 209 -3.90 -15.73 7.45
C VAL A 209 -3.80 -15.17 8.87
N TYR A 210 -2.70 -14.48 9.16
CA TYR A 210 -2.49 -13.84 10.45
C TYR A 210 -3.09 -12.44 10.46
N LEU A 211 -3.95 -12.20 11.44
CA LEU A 211 -4.55 -10.89 11.70
C LEU A 211 -3.70 -10.11 12.71
N PRO A 212 -3.80 -8.77 12.75
CA PRO A 212 -2.98 -7.95 13.65
C PRO A 212 -3.33 -8.14 15.13
N TRP A 213 -4.51 -8.66 15.47
CA TRP A 213 -4.94 -8.96 16.83
C TRP A 213 -6.15 -9.91 16.84
N ASP A 214 -6.43 -10.55 17.99
CA ASP A 214 -7.48 -11.59 18.12
C ASP A 214 -8.91 -11.04 18.18
N GLY A 215 -9.08 -9.74 18.41
CA GLY A 215 -10.40 -9.09 18.55
C GLY A 215 -11.04 -8.64 17.23
N VAL A 216 -10.56 -9.11 16.06
CA VAL A 216 -11.10 -8.71 14.76
C VAL A 216 -12.45 -9.37 14.49
N GLU A 217 -13.49 -8.56 14.27
CA GLU A 217 -14.79 -9.05 13.80
C GLU A 217 -14.79 -9.10 12.27
N ILE A 218 -14.68 -10.33 11.73
CA ILE A 218 -14.56 -10.56 10.27
C ILE A 218 -15.91 -10.47 9.57
N LYS A 219 -17.02 -10.85 10.23
CA LYS A 219 -18.33 -10.95 9.59
C LYS A 219 -18.78 -9.62 8.98
N GLY A 220 -18.86 -9.59 7.65
CA GLY A 220 -19.28 -8.39 6.91
C GLY A 220 -18.32 -7.23 7.02
N ILE A 221 -17.03 -7.51 7.15
CA ILE A 221 -15.99 -6.49 7.31
C ILE A 221 -15.89 -5.57 6.10
N CYS A 222 -16.30 -6.04 4.90
CA CYS A 222 -16.26 -5.30 3.64
C CYS A 222 -17.67 -4.97 3.08
N ARG A 223 -18.60 -4.62 3.96
CA ARG A 223 -19.93 -4.15 3.58
C ARG A 223 -19.97 -2.66 3.27
#